data_733a6c6ea390d97388766e040990c02d
#
_entry.id   733a6c6ea390d97388766e040990c02d
#
_cell.length_a   1.000
_cell.length_b   1.000
_cell.length_c   1.000
_cell.angle_alpha   90.00
_cell.angle_beta   90.00
_cell.angle_gamma   90.00
#
_symmetry.space_group_name_H-M   'P 1'
#
loop_
_entity.id
_entity.type
_entity.pdbx_description
1 polymer ?
#
loop_
_entity_poly.entity_id
_entity_poly.type
_entity_poly.pdbx_seq_one_letter_code
_entity_poly.pdbx_strand_id
1 'polypeptide(L)'
;MSVLVFGSLNLDLVTYADKLPAIGETIVGEKLLKFPGGKGLNQALAARRAGSEVLMVGSIGNDADGDYLFDILKSENIDPKFITKTSEQTGIAVIEVSKSAENRIIIIAGANSKTRFSNEVLTSSPSVNVSLAQLETPIAEVAKFIHESKAAGKITMLNPAPIQKLDQQLLQDTDYLIANETEASFLIGSAVEHLSKDEALTIARQLQKNGSKKVIITLGEQGSVYLDQEKELFTPANKVKAVDTTAAGDAFCGAFATAISENKPVEYALKFASAAGGLAATKAGAVPSLPTQQEILSMFTSLD
;
A
#
# COMPACT_ATOMS: atom_id res chain seq x y z
N MET A 1 -19.82 3.06 -4.85
CA MET A 1 -18.64 3.81 -4.32
C MET A 1 -17.44 2.99 -4.64
N SER A 2 -16.38 3.59 -5.20
CA SER A 2 -15.24 2.82 -5.70
C SER A 2 -13.91 3.51 -5.43
N VAL A 3 -12.87 2.69 -5.35
CA VAL A 3 -11.48 3.10 -5.16
C VAL A 3 -10.75 2.94 -6.49
N LEU A 4 -10.02 3.99 -6.90
CA LEU A 4 -9.09 3.94 -8.03
C LEU A 4 -7.68 3.86 -7.49
N VAL A 5 -6.96 2.79 -7.84
CA VAL A 5 -5.56 2.59 -7.46
C VAL A 5 -4.66 2.83 -8.66
N PHE A 6 -3.70 3.74 -8.51
CA PHE A 6 -2.60 3.94 -9.44
C PHE A 6 -1.32 3.40 -8.83
N GLY A 7 -0.75 2.33 -9.39
CA GLY A 7 0.41 1.70 -8.74
C GLY A 7 1.01 0.54 -9.51
N SER A 8 1.93 -0.12 -8.83
CA SER A 8 2.76 -1.22 -9.32
C SER A 8 2.05 -2.56 -9.33
N LEU A 9 2.49 -3.42 -10.25
CA LEU A 9 2.23 -4.85 -10.26
C LEU A 9 3.58 -5.58 -10.37
N ASN A 10 3.90 -6.42 -9.39
CA ASN A 10 5.15 -7.19 -9.35
C ASN A 10 4.86 -8.69 -9.24
N LEU A 11 5.79 -9.49 -9.76
CA LEU A 11 5.92 -10.87 -9.33
C LEU A 11 6.98 -10.94 -8.23
N ASP A 12 6.60 -11.40 -7.04
CA ASP A 12 7.51 -11.59 -5.93
C ASP A 12 8.14 -12.99 -6.03
N LEU A 13 9.46 -13.05 -6.19
CA LEU A 13 10.28 -14.26 -6.20
C LEU A 13 10.89 -14.44 -4.81
N VAL A 14 10.28 -15.31 -4.00
CA VAL A 14 10.69 -15.50 -2.59
C VAL A 14 11.54 -16.75 -2.47
N THR A 15 12.83 -16.58 -2.17
CA THR A 15 13.77 -17.65 -1.92
C THR A 15 13.95 -17.87 -0.43
N TYR A 16 13.98 -19.11 0.00
CA TYR A 16 14.19 -19.50 1.39
C TYR A 16 15.51 -20.26 1.52
N ALA A 17 16.30 -19.90 2.50
CA ALA A 17 17.58 -20.54 2.81
C ALA A 17 17.85 -20.55 4.33
N ASP A 18 18.82 -21.36 4.75
CA ASP A 18 19.23 -21.39 6.17
C ASP A 18 19.71 -20.03 6.68
N LYS A 19 20.45 -19.30 5.85
CA LYS A 19 21.01 -17.98 6.10
C LYS A 19 21.02 -17.14 4.83
N LEU A 20 21.18 -15.84 4.94
CA LEU A 20 21.47 -14.99 3.79
C LEU A 20 22.95 -15.15 3.36
N PRO A 21 23.25 -15.23 2.04
CA PRO A 21 24.61 -15.38 1.57
C PRO A 21 25.44 -14.12 1.90
N ALA A 22 26.70 -14.32 2.32
CA ALA A 22 27.67 -13.25 2.43
C ALA A 22 28.16 -12.83 1.04
N ILE A 23 28.88 -11.69 0.96
CA ILE A 23 29.47 -11.23 -0.31
C ILE A 23 30.45 -12.30 -0.83
N GLY A 24 30.24 -12.75 -2.06
CA GLY A 24 31.06 -13.79 -2.70
C GLY A 24 30.73 -15.22 -2.28
N GLU A 25 29.73 -15.43 -1.41
CA GLU A 25 29.30 -16.76 -0.98
C GLU A 25 28.19 -17.32 -1.92
N THR A 26 28.29 -18.59 -2.25
CA THR A 26 27.22 -19.35 -2.91
C THR A 26 26.63 -20.33 -1.90
N ILE A 27 25.33 -20.28 -1.71
CA ILE A 27 24.59 -21.19 -0.81
C ILE A 27 23.55 -21.96 -1.60
N VAL A 28 23.08 -23.08 -1.03
CA VAL A 28 21.96 -23.86 -1.56
C VAL A 28 20.69 -23.39 -0.85
N GLY A 29 19.69 -22.93 -1.62
CA GLY A 29 18.37 -22.57 -1.10
C GLY A 29 17.49 -23.82 -0.89
N GLU A 30 16.48 -23.69 -0.06
CA GLU A 30 15.51 -24.74 0.24
C GLU A 30 14.35 -24.77 -0.76
N LYS A 31 13.82 -23.60 -1.12
CA LYS A 31 12.69 -23.44 -2.05
C LYS A 31 12.66 -22.05 -2.67
N LEU A 32 12.01 -21.97 -3.83
CA LEU A 32 11.60 -20.73 -4.49
C LEU A 32 10.07 -20.74 -4.63
N LEU A 33 9.41 -19.70 -4.16
CA LEU A 33 7.97 -19.48 -4.35
C LEU A 33 7.75 -18.22 -5.16
N LYS A 34 6.67 -18.21 -5.94
CA LYS A 34 6.21 -17.05 -6.72
C LYS A 34 4.88 -16.57 -6.15
N PHE A 35 4.79 -15.28 -5.87
CA PHE A 35 3.55 -14.67 -5.40
C PHE A 35 3.23 -13.42 -6.22
N PRO A 36 1.94 -13.12 -6.44
CA PRO A 36 1.56 -11.79 -6.90
C PRO A 36 1.90 -10.77 -5.80
N GLY A 37 2.42 -9.61 -6.20
CA GLY A 37 2.86 -8.56 -5.30
C GLY A 37 2.91 -7.20 -5.98
N GLY A 38 3.65 -6.30 -5.38
CA GLY A 38 3.67 -4.87 -5.72
C GLY A 38 2.63 -4.10 -4.92
N LYS A 39 3.03 -2.95 -4.37
CA LYS A 39 2.17 -2.15 -3.47
C LYS A 39 0.84 -1.76 -4.12
N GLY A 40 0.87 -1.41 -5.42
CA GLY A 40 -0.35 -1.08 -6.16
C GLY A 40 -1.33 -2.25 -6.20
N LEU A 41 -0.87 -3.44 -6.61
CA LEU A 41 -1.71 -4.64 -6.65
C LEU A 41 -2.19 -5.04 -5.26
N ASN A 42 -1.30 -5.05 -4.25
CA ASN A 42 -1.66 -5.40 -2.88
C ASN A 42 -2.78 -4.49 -2.33
N GLN A 43 -2.65 -3.17 -2.51
CA GLN A 43 -3.64 -2.20 -2.01
C GLN A 43 -4.95 -2.27 -2.81
N ALA A 44 -4.89 -2.55 -4.12
CA ALA A 44 -6.08 -2.78 -4.94
C ALA A 44 -6.85 -4.03 -4.48
N LEU A 45 -6.15 -5.14 -4.27
CA LEU A 45 -6.75 -6.39 -3.78
C LEU A 45 -7.26 -6.24 -2.34
N ALA A 46 -6.52 -5.52 -1.48
CA ALA A 46 -6.96 -5.24 -0.12
C ALA A 46 -8.28 -4.42 -0.13
N ALA A 47 -8.37 -3.37 -0.94
CA ALA A 47 -9.60 -2.59 -1.08
C ALA A 47 -10.76 -3.42 -1.64
N ARG A 48 -10.48 -4.29 -2.63
CA ARG A 48 -11.49 -5.18 -3.23
C ARG A 48 -12.04 -6.16 -2.21
N ARG A 49 -11.15 -6.83 -1.48
CA ARG A 49 -11.51 -7.81 -0.45
C ARG A 49 -12.18 -7.16 0.77
N ALA A 50 -11.85 -5.89 1.06
CA ALA A 50 -12.53 -5.09 2.08
C ALA A 50 -13.95 -4.64 1.69
N GLY A 51 -14.39 -4.86 0.43
CA GLY A 51 -15.76 -4.65 -0.03
C GLY A 51 -15.97 -3.54 -1.06
N SER A 52 -14.93 -2.81 -1.46
CA SER A 52 -15.04 -1.78 -2.50
C SER A 52 -15.09 -2.38 -3.90
N GLU A 53 -15.75 -1.66 -4.82
CA GLU A 53 -15.41 -1.78 -6.23
C GLU A 53 -14.07 -1.08 -6.48
N VAL A 54 -13.20 -1.72 -7.29
CA VAL A 54 -11.84 -1.23 -7.51
C VAL A 54 -11.56 -1.14 -9.00
N LEU A 55 -10.96 -0.03 -9.40
CA LEU A 55 -10.29 0.15 -10.67
C LEU A 55 -8.78 0.25 -10.42
N MET A 56 -7.98 -0.31 -11.31
CA MET A 56 -6.53 -0.25 -11.18
C MET A 56 -5.88 0.25 -12.48
N VAL A 57 -5.01 1.24 -12.33
CA VAL A 57 -4.10 1.71 -13.38
C VAL A 57 -2.70 1.24 -13.05
N GLY A 58 -2.07 0.55 -13.99
CA GLY A 58 -0.73 0.02 -13.83
C GLY A 58 -0.17 -0.50 -15.14
N SER A 59 1.03 -1.08 -15.07
CA SER A 59 1.67 -1.66 -16.26
C SER A 59 2.29 -3.01 -15.96
N ILE A 60 2.19 -3.93 -16.91
CA ILE A 60 2.80 -5.26 -16.89
C ILE A 60 3.60 -5.48 -18.17
N GLY A 61 4.49 -6.44 -18.16
CA GLY A 61 5.17 -6.90 -19.36
C GLY A 61 4.25 -7.69 -20.29
N ASN A 62 4.65 -7.80 -21.54
CA ASN A 62 4.04 -8.76 -22.47
C ASN A 62 4.73 -10.11 -22.34
N ASP A 63 4.65 -10.69 -21.15
CA ASP A 63 5.30 -11.94 -20.73
C ASP A 63 4.36 -12.78 -19.84
N ALA A 64 4.78 -14.01 -19.52
CA ALA A 64 3.97 -14.95 -18.74
C ALA A 64 3.66 -14.46 -17.32
N ASP A 65 4.59 -13.70 -16.70
CA ASP A 65 4.41 -13.15 -15.37
C ASP A 65 3.37 -12.01 -15.39
N GLY A 66 3.37 -11.19 -16.47
CA GLY A 66 2.34 -10.17 -16.69
C GLY A 66 0.97 -10.78 -16.93
N ASP A 67 0.88 -11.85 -17.73
CA ASP A 67 -0.38 -12.56 -17.95
C ASP A 67 -0.91 -13.16 -16.64
N TYR A 68 -0.04 -13.70 -15.80
CA TYR A 68 -0.41 -14.21 -14.48
C TYR A 68 -1.00 -13.12 -13.59
N LEU A 69 -0.37 -11.94 -13.49
CA LEU A 69 -0.89 -10.82 -12.69
C LEU A 69 -2.20 -10.26 -13.24
N PHE A 70 -2.35 -10.26 -14.57
CA PHE A 70 -3.58 -9.86 -15.24
C PHE A 70 -4.75 -10.80 -14.90
N ASP A 71 -4.49 -12.11 -14.83
CA ASP A 71 -5.49 -13.13 -14.46
C ASP A 71 -5.82 -13.07 -12.96
N ILE A 72 -4.87 -12.68 -12.09
CA ILE A 72 -5.15 -12.41 -10.66
C ILE A 72 -6.17 -11.28 -10.52
N LEU A 73 -6.01 -10.16 -11.23
CA LEU A 73 -6.98 -9.05 -11.19
C LEU A 73 -8.39 -9.54 -11.56
N LYS A 74 -8.51 -10.30 -12.65
CA LYS A 74 -9.80 -10.86 -13.09
C LYS A 74 -10.42 -11.80 -12.06
N SER A 75 -9.61 -12.69 -11.48
CA SER A 75 -10.08 -13.65 -10.47
C SER A 75 -10.62 -12.98 -9.21
N GLU A 76 -10.11 -11.77 -8.90
CA GLU A 76 -10.56 -10.93 -7.78
C GLU A 76 -11.66 -9.94 -8.20
N ASN A 77 -12.21 -10.08 -9.43
CA ASN A 77 -13.24 -9.19 -9.99
C ASN A 77 -12.81 -7.72 -10.07
N ILE A 78 -11.56 -7.47 -10.44
CA ILE A 78 -11.03 -6.16 -10.81
C ILE A 78 -10.87 -6.14 -12.34
N ASP A 79 -11.61 -5.26 -13.02
CA ASP A 79 -11.50 -5.12 -14.48
C ASP A 79 -10.13 -4.55 -14.86
N PRO A 80 -9.29 -5.29 -15.60
CA PRO A 80 -7.94 -4.86 -15.95
C PRO A 80 -7.88 -3.91 -17.14
N LYS A 81 -8.97 -3.28 -17.55
CA LYS A 81 -9.05 -2.44 -18.75
C LYS A 81 -8.05 -1.27 -18.80
N PHE A 82 -7.55 -0.81 -17.64
CA PHE A 82 -6.55 0.23 -17.51
C PHE A 82 -5.15 -0.30 -17.17
N ILE A 83 -4.94 -1.60 -17.32
CA ILE A 83 -3.61 -2.21 -17.24
C ILE A 83 -2.98 -2.20 -18.63
N THR A 84 -1.82 -1.54 -18.73
CA THR A 84 -1.08 -1.43 -19.99
C THR A 84 -0.04 -2.54 -20.11
N LYS A 85 -0.05 -3.28 -21.22
CA LYS A 85 1.05 -4.20 -21.57
C LYS A 85 2.16 -3.43 -22.26
N THR A 86 3.40 -3.61 -21.83
CA THR A 86 4.59 -2.93 -22.36
C THR A 86 5.61 -3.92 -22.92
N SER A 87 6.62 -3.42 -23.63
CA SER A 87 7.76 -4.22 -24.10
C SER A 87 8.79 -4.51 -23.01
N GLU A 88 8.71 -3.81 -21.87
CA GLU A 88 9.56 -4.11 -20.71
C GLU A 88 9.08 -5.40 -20.03
N GLN A 89 9.96 -6.11 -19.34
CA GLN A 89 9.55 -7.25 -18.50
C GLN A 89 8.61 -6.78 -17.38
N THR A 90 7.76 -7.67 -16.91
CA THR A 90 6.95 -7.44 -15.70
C THR A 90 7.84 -7.08 -14.50
N GLY A 91 7.36 -6.19 -13.64
CA GLY A 91 8.07 -5.83 -12.41
C GLY A 91 8.30 -7.05 -11.51
N ILE A 92 9.48 -7.14 -10.91
CA ILE A 92 9.88 -8.27 -10.07
C ILE A 92 10.42 -7.76 -8.74
N ALA A 93 10.04 -8.41 -7.63
CA ALA A 93 10.75 -8.30 -6.37
C ALA A 93 11.47 -9.63 -6.10
N VAL A 94 12.80 -9.59 -5.94
CA VAL A 94 13.59 -10.73 -5.48
C VAL A 94 13.72 -10.61 -3.97
N ILE A 95 13.18 -11.60 -3.26
CA ILE A 95 13.10 -11.59 -1.80
C ILE A 95 13.84 -12.82 -1.28
N GLU A 96 14.91 -12.58 -0.53
CA GLU A 96 15.67 -13.62 0.16
C GLU A 96 15.22 -13.66 1.62
N VAL A 97 14.86 -14.84 2.13
CA VAL A 97 14.40 -15.04 3.52
C VAL A 97 15.23 -16.12 4.17
N SER A 98 15.84 -15.79 5.31
CA SER A 98 16.57 -16.75 6.15
C SER A 98 15.67 -17.45 7.17
N LYS A 99 16.15 -18.54 7.79
CA LYS A 99 15.45 -19.21 8.91
C LYS A 99 15.25 -18.31 10.14
N SER A 100 16.10 -17.29 10.31
CA SER A 100 15.96 -16.27 11.36
C SER A 100 14.91 -15.20 11.04
N ALA A 101 14.19 -15.34 9.93
CA ALA A 101 13.22 -14.37 9.40
C ALA A 101 13.85 -13.01 8.98
N GLU A 102 15.18 -12.94 8.85
CA GLU A 102 15.83 -11.81 8.18
C GLU A 102 15.52 -11.85 6.69
N ASN A 103 15.30 -10.68 6.08
CA ASN A 103 15.05 -10.62 4.64
C ASN A 103 15.90 -9.53 3.95
N ARG A 104 16.08 -9.72 2.64
CA ARG A 104 16.62 -8.72 1.72
C ARG A 104 15.72 -8.66 0.50
N ILE A 105 15.46 -7.47 0.01
CA ILE A 105 14.55 -7.26 -1.11
C ILE A 105 15.25 -6.40 -2.16
N ILE A 106 15.23 -6.88 -3.41
CA ILE A 106 15.67 -6.13 -4.60
C ILE A 106 14.46 -5.98 -5.50
N ILE A 107 14.10 -4.74 -5.83
CA ILE A 107 12.99 -4.45 -6.74
C ILE A 107 13.53 -4.08 -8.11
N ILE A 108 13.00 -4.72 -9.14
CA ILE A 108 13.24 -4.41 -10.55
C ILE A 108 11.93 -3.86 -11.09
N ALA A 109 11.89 -2.56 -11.34
CA ALA A 109 10.64 -1.87 -11.71
C ALA A 109 10.03 -2.41 -13.02
N GLY A 110 10.84 -2.77 -14.01
CA GLY A 110 10.34 -3.29 -15.28
C GLY A 110 9.24 -2.41 -15.89
N ALA A 111 8.13 -3.03 -16.24
CA ALA A 111 6.96 -2.37 -16.83
C ALA A 111 6.37 -1.27 -15.93
N ASN A 112 6.52 -1.34 -14.61
CA ASN A 112 6.06 -0.28 -13.70
C ASN A 112 6.70 1.07 -14.01
N SER A 113 7.94 1.08 -14.52
CA SER A 113 8.64 2.31 -14.96
C SER A 113 7.97 3.00 -16.15
N LYS A 114 7.10 2.30 -16.85
CA LYS A 114 6.36 2.79 -18.03
C LYS A 114 4.92 3.16 -17.71
N THR A 115 4.47 2.98 -16.47
CA THR A 115 3.10 3.35 -16.07
C THR A 115 2.85 4.84 -16.31
N ARG A 116 1.75 5.15 -16.99
CA ARG A 116 1.32 6.52 -17.31
C ARG A 116 -0.12 6.74 -16.89
N PHE A 117 -0.41 7.92 -16.39
CA PHE A 117 -1.76 8.32 -16.04
C PHE A 117 -2.44 9.06 -17.19
N SER A 118 -3.69 8.67 -17.48
CA SER A 118 -4.59 9.36 -18.40
C SER A 118 -5.88 9.76 -17.69
N ASN A 119 -6.34 11.00 -17.90
CA ASN A 119 -7.61 11.49 -17.36
C ASN A 119 -8.84 10.74 -17.85
N GLU A 120 -8.72 9.96 -18.93
CA GLU A 120 -9.80 9.08 -19.41
C GLU A 120 -10.33 8.17 -18.29
N VAL A 121 -9.45 7.71 -17.39
CA VAL A 121 -9.85 6.86 -16.27
C VAL A 121 -10.85 7.56 -15.36
N LEU A 122 -10.61 8.83 -15.02
CA LEU A 122 -11.50 9.61 -14.14
C LEU A 122 -12.82 9.96 -14.85
N THR A 123 -12.76 10.33 -16.12
CA THR A 123 -13.94 10.72 -16.89
C THR A 123 -14.84 9.54 -17.23
N SER A 124 -14.27 8.36 -17.49
CA SER A 124 -15.01 7.12 -17.76
C SER A 124 -15.51 6.39 -16.51
N SER A 125 -15.13 6.84 -15.32
CA SER A 125 -15.43 6.16 -14.05
C SER A 125 -15.92 7.15 -12.98
N PRO A 126 -17.10 7.77 -13.18
CA PRO A 126 -17.62 8.81 -12.27
C PRO A 126 -17.93 8.29 -10.85
N SER A 127 -18.12 6.97 -10.68
CA SER A 127 -18.37 6.34 -9.38
C SER A 127 -17.14 6.31 -8.46
N VAL A 128 -15.94 6.60 -8.97
CA VAL A 128 -14.72 6.71 -8.16
C VAL A 128 -14.84 7.87 -7.20
N ASN A 129 -14.63 7.59 -5.91
CA ASN A 129 -14.62 8.60 -4.84
C ASN A 129 -13.23 8.80 -4.28
N VAL A 130 -12.41 7.74 -4.22
CA VAL A 130 -11.09 7.72 -3.62
C VAL A 130 -10.06 7.33 -4.67
N SER A 131 -8.97 8.08 -4.73
CA SER A 131 -7.79 7.83 -5.56
C SER A 131 -6.60 7.54 -4.66
N LEU A 132 -6.02 6.35 -4.77
CA LEU A 132 -4.95 5.83 -3.92
C LEU A 132 -3.70 5.53 -4.74
N ALA A 133 -2.54 6.01 -4.30
CA ALA A 133 -1.26 5.76 -4.95
C ALA A 133 -0.13 5.42 -3.97
N GLN A 134 0.94 4.83 -4.51
CA GLN A 134 2.20 4.52 -3.84
C GLN A 134 3.36 5.01 -4.74
N LEU A 135 4.62 4.71 -4.39
CA LEU A 135 5.79 5.26 -5.08
C LEU A 135 6.64 4.22 -5.81
N GLU A 136 6.06 3.08 -6.21
CA GLU A 136 6.73 2.05 -7.05
C GLU A 136 6.55 2.28 -8.56
N THR A 137 5.92 3.39 -8.95
CA THR A 137 5.76 3.86 -10.33
C THR A 137 6.40 5.24 -10.48
N PRO A 138 6.58 5.79 -11.70
CA PRO A 138 7.24 7.08 -11.87
C PRO A 138 6.57 8.19 -11.06
N ILE A 139 7.33 8.84 -10.18
CA ILE A 139 6.81 9.85 -9.24
C ILE A 139 6.08 11.01 -9.94
N ALA A 140 6.56 11.39 -11.13
CA ALA A 140 5.89 12.43 -11.93
C ALA A 140 4.47 12.01 -12.36
N GLU A 141 4.26 10.72 -12.63
CA GLU A 141 2.93 10.19 -12.98
C GLU A 141 2.05 10.03 -11.74
N VAL A 142 2.65 9.67 -10.59
CA VAL A 142 1.94 9.69 -9.28
C VAL A 142 1.49 11.10 -8.95
N ALA A 143 2.36 12.09 -9.08
CA ALA A 143 2.02 13.50 -8.83
C ALA A 143 0.89 13.97 -9.75
N LYS A 144 0.99 13.65 -11.06
CA LYS A 144 -0.05 13.94 -12.03
C LYS A 144 -1.38 13.28 -11.65
N PHE A 145 -1.36 11.98 -11.29
CA PHE A 145 -2.56 11.25 -10.88
C PHE A 145 -3.24 11.88 -9.66
N ILE A 146 -2.47 12.21 -8.61
CA ILE A 146 -2.98 12.84 -7.40
C ILE A 146 -3.56 14.23 -7.71
N HIS A 147 -2.82 15.06 -8.48
CA HIS A 147 -3.26 16.40 -8.88
C HIS A 147 -4.59 16.38 -9.66
N GLU A 148 -4.67 15.57 -10.71
CA GLU A 148 -5.85 15.48 -11.57
C GLU A 148 -7.05 14.84 -10.83
N SER A 149 -6.79 13.85 -9.96
CA SER A 149 -7.83 13.29 -9.07
C SER A 149 -8.39 14.35 -8.14
N LYS A 150 -7.51 15.17 -7.55
CA LYS A 150 -7.90 16.29 -6.68
C LYS A 150 -8.72 17.32 -7.42
N ALA A 151 -8.30 17.72 -8.63
CA ALA A 151 -9.02 18.64 -9.50
C ALA A 151 -10.41 18.09 -9.91
N ALA A 152 -10.54 16.78 -10.05
CA ALA A 152 -11.80 16.09 -10.31
C ALA A 152 -12.68 15.89 -9.06
N GLY A 153 -12.30 16.47 -7.90
CA GLY A 153 -13.06 16.40 -6.66
C GLY A 153 -13.01 15.04 -5.96
N LYS A 154 -12.02 14.19 -6.29
CA LYS A 154 -11.82 12.91 -5.61
C LYS A 154 -11.03 13.11 -4.31
N ILE A 155 -11.25 12.21 -3.35
CA ILE A 155 -10.41 12.13 -2.15
C ILE A 155 -9.10 11.45 -2.56
N THR A 156 -7.98 12.12 -2.30
CA THR A 156 -6.65 11.64 -2.68
C THR A 156 -5.91 11.05 -1.50
N MET A 157 -5.30 9.88 -1.71
CA MET A 157 -4.53 9.15 -0.70
C MET A 157 -3.17 8.78 -1.25
N LEU A 158 -2.13 8.98 -0.47
CA LEU A 158 -0.75 8.61 -0.81
C LEU A 158 -0.14 7.78 0.33
N ASN A 159 0.32 6.58 -0.01
CA ASN A 159 1.26 5.83 0.80
C ASN A 159 2.68 6.07 0.25
N PRO A 160 3.56 6.82 0.94
CA PRO A 160 4.84 7.27 0.42
C PRO A 160 5.92 6.16 0.46
N ALA A 161 5.58 4.98 -0.02
CA ALA A 161 6.39 3.77 -0.04
C ALA A 161 6.68 3.30 -1.49
N PRO A 162 7.94 2.94 -1.83
CA PRO A 162 9.15 3.03 -1.01
C PRO A 162 9.58 4.48 -0.78
N ILE A 163 10.38 4.67 0.27
CA ILE A 163 10.84 5.98 0.72
C ILE A 163 11.53 6.76 -0.41
N GLN A 164 11.03 7.97 -0.70
CA GLN A 164 11.69 8.93 -1.57
C GLN A 164 11.25 10.37 -1.23
N LYS A 165 11.99 11.35 -1.72
CA LYS A 165 11.64 12.77 -1.51
C LYS A 165 10.36 13.11 -2.27
N LEU A 166 9.46 13.83 -1.61
CA LEU A 166 8.24 14.35 -2.19
C LEU A 166 8.36 15.87 -2.38
N ASP A 167 7.79 16.38 -3.46
CA ASP A 167 7.62 17.81 -3.61
C ASP A 167 6.42 18.31 -2.78
N GLN A 168 6.44 19.61 -2.50
CA GLN A 168 5.41 20.24 -1.66
C GLN A 168 4.03 20.19 -2.33
N GLN A 169 3.96 20.28 -3.65
CA GLN A 169 2.69 20.26 -4.38
C GLN A 169 2.00 18.91 -4.24
N LEU A 170 2.76 17.81 -4.36
CA LEU A 170 2.22 16.46 -4.16
C LEU A 170 1.63 16.29 -2.75
N LEU A 171 2.31 16.81 -1.72
CA LEU A 171 1.79 16.79 -0.35
C LEU A 171 0.50 17.62 -0.20
N GLN A 172 0.43 18.81 -0.82
CA GLN A 172 -0.76 19.69 -0.78
C GLN A 172 -1.97 19.11 -1.50
N ASP A 173 -1.74 18.38 -2.60
CA ASP A 173 -2.80 17.72 -3.35
C ASP A 173 -3.26 16.40 -2.72
N THR A 174 -2.50 15.88 -1.73
CA THR A 174 -2.84 14.67 -0.99
C THR A 174 -3.75 14.98 0.20
N ASP A 175 -4.96 14.40 0.22
CA ASP A 175 -5.88 14.55 1.35
C ASP A 175 -5.47 13.69 2.55
N TYR A 176 -5.03 12.45 2.31
CA TYR A 176 -4.57 11.53 3.35
C TYR A 176 -3.17 11.02 3.00
N LEU A 177 -2.19 11.40 3.80
CA LEU A 177 -0.85 10.81 3.77
C LEU A 177 -0.81 9.66 4.78
N ILE A 178 -0.55 8.45 4.31
CA ILE A 178 -0.53 7.21 5.13
C ILE A 178 0.89 6.66 5.10
N ALA A 179 1.65 6.86 6.16
CA ALA A 179 3.06 6.48 6.26
C ALA A 179 3.31 5.57 7.47
N ASN A 180 4.34 4.76 7.41
CA ASN A 180 4.88 4.11 8.61
C ASN A 180 5.88 5.03 9.34
N GLU A 181 6.43 4.56 10.46
CA GLU A 181 7.39 5.31 11.29
C GLU A 181 8.60 5.79 10.49
N THR A 182 9.20 4.88 9.71
CA THR A 182 10.40 5.14 8.92
C THR A 182 10.12 6.12 7.77
N GLU A 183 9.01 5.93 7.06
CA GLU A 183 8.56 6.82 5.98
C GLU A 183 8.26 8.23 6.50
N ALA A 184 7.52 8.33 7.60
CA ALA A 184 7.16 9.61 8.21
C ALA A 184 8.40 10.36 8.72
N SER A 185 9.33 9.66 9.38
CA SER A 185 10.59 10.23 9.87
C SER A 185 11.45 10.75 8.71
N PHE A 186 11.59 9.97 7.63
CA PHE A 186 12.34 10.38 6.44
C PHE A 186 11.78 11.67 5.82
N LEU A 187 10.46 11.78 5.69
CA LEU A 187 9.80 12.94 5.07
C LEU A 187 10.04 14.26 5.82
N ILE A 188 10.36 14.20 7.11
CA ILE A 188 10.75 15.37 7.90
C ILE A 188 12.27 15.54 8.05
N GLY A 189 13.07 14.67 7.40
CA GLY A 189 14.53 14.68 7.49
C GLY A 189 15.09 14.09 8.78
N SER A 190 14.33 13.24 9.47
CA SER A 190 14.73 12.49 10.67
C SER A 190 15.06 11.04 10.31
N ALA A 191 15.83 10.36 11.16
CA ALA A 191 16.23 8.96 11.01
C ALA A 191 15.78 8.10 12.22
N VAL A 192 14.64 8.40 12.81
CA VAL A 192 14.09 7.64 13.94
C VAL A 192 13.35 6.42 13.41
N GLU A 193 13.67 5.24 13.92
CA GLU A 193 13.09 3.95 13.47
C GLU A 193 11.90 3.49 14.33
N HIS A 194 11.87 3.86 15.61
CA HIS A 194 10.78 3.52 16.53
C HIS A 194 10.25 4.77 17.19
N LEU A 195 8.96 5.03 16.98
CA LEU A 195 8.29 6.21 17.48
C LEU A 195 7.34 5.84 18.63
N SER A 196 7.39 6.58 19.71
CA SER A 196 6.26 6.66 20.63
C SER A 196 5.08 7.39 19.97
N LYS A 197 3.89 7.21 20.53
CA LYS A 197 2.68 7.95 20.11
C LYS A 197 2.93 9.47 20.02
N ASP A 198 3.58 10.05 21.02
CA ASP A 198 3.76 11.52 21.10
C ASP A 198 4.79 12.03 20.08
N GLU A 199 5.84 11.25 19.80
CA GLU A 199 6.79 11.53 18.73
C GLU A 199 6.12 11.44 17.37
N ALA A 200 5.30 10.42 17.12
CA ALA A 200 4.54 10.27 15.89
C ALA A 200 3.58 11.45 15.66
N LEU A 201 2.87 11.91 16.69
CA LEU A 201 2.03 13.11 16.61
C LEU A 201 2.85 14.37 16.34
N THR A 202 4.05 14.47 16.90
CA THR A 202 4.96 15.58 16.63
C THR A 202 5.40 15.59 15.16
N ILE A 203 5.74 14.43 14.60
CA ILE A 203 6.07 14.25 13.18
C ILE A 203 4.84 14.58 12.31
N ALA A 204 3.66 14.08 12.67
CA ALA A 204 2.44 14.37 11.94
C ALA A 204 2.15 15.87 11.84
N ARG A 205 2.37 16.64 12.92
CA ARG A 205 2.25 18.11 12.91
C ARG A 205 3.28 18.78 11.99
N GLN A 206 4.49 18.23 11.88
CA GLN A 206 5.50 18.75 10.94
C GLN A 206 5.11 18.45 9.49
N LEU A 207 4.60 17.25 9.20
CA LEU A 207 4.09 16.88 7.88
C LEU A 207 2.90 17.75 7.45
N GLN A 208 2.02 18.13 8.39
CA GLN A 208 0.95 19.11 8.12
C GLN A 208 1.52 20.49 7.76
N LYS A 209 2.53 20.97 8.47
CA LYS A 209 3.21 22.24 8.13
C LYS A 209 3.86 22.21 6.75
N ASN A 210 4.30 21.01 6.29
CA ASN A 210 4.87 20.79 4.97
C ASN A 210 3.81 20.68 3.85
N GLY A 211 2.50 20.68 4.19
CA GLY A 211 1.42 20.72 3.22
C GLY A 211 0.39 19.58 3.31
N SER A 212 0.67 18.49 4.01
CA SER A 212 -0.28 17.39 4.17
C SER A 212 -1.49 17.81 4.98
N LYS A 213 -2.70 17.50 4.54
CA LYS A 213 -3.93 17.91 5.23
C LYS A 213 -4.29 16.98 6.39
N LYS A 214 -4.23 15.66 6.13
CA LYS A 214 -4.54 14.62 7.09
C LYS A 214 -3.40 13.60 7.05
N VAL A 215 -2.83 13.31 8.21
CA VAL A 215 -1.67 12.43 8.34
C VAL A 215 -2.04 11.23 9.19
N ILE A 216 -1.74 10.04 8.69
CA ILE A 216 -1.81 8.78 9.43
C ILE A 216 -0.38 8.23 9.52
N ILE A 217 0.06 7.92 10.73
CA ILE A 217 1.33 7.23 10.94
C ILE A 217 1.04 5.90 11.61
N THR A 218 1.36 4.79 10.93
CA THR A 218 1.24 3.44 11.48
C THR A 218 2.48 3.12 12.31
N LEU A 219 2.26 2.54 13.51
CA LEU A 219 3.26 2.27 14.55
C LEU A 219 3.38 0.77 14.83
N GLY A 220 3.21 -0.07 13.82
CA GLY A 220 3.27 -1.52 13.94
C GLY A 220 2.32 -2.04 15.02
N GLU A 221 2.86 -2.77 16.00
CA GLU A 221 2.08 -3.37 17.08
C GLU A 221 1.51 -2.37 18.10
N GLN A 222 1.94 -1.12 18.07
CA GLN A 222 1.37 -0.07 18.92
C GLN A 222 0.04 0.44 18.35
N GLY A 223 -0.14 0.44 17.01
CA GLY A 223 -1.35 0.94 16.37
C GLY A 223 -1.09 2.05 15.36
N SER A 224 -1.86 3.12 15.40
CA SER A 224 -1.69 4.27 14.51
C SER A 224 -2.11 5.58 15.16
N VAL A 225 -1.50 6.67 14.73
CA VAL A 225 -1.95 8.04 15.03
C VAL A 225 -2.58 8.65 13.79
N TYR A 226 -3.55 9.49 13.99
CA TYR A 226 -4.19 10.32 12.96
C TYR A 226 -4.20 11.76 13.44
N LEU A 227 -3.93 12.66 12.52
CA LEU A 227 -3.96 14.10 12.75
C LEU A 227 -4.59 14.82 11.55
N ASP A 228 -5.59 15.67 11.81
CA ASP A 228 -6.07 16.70 10.89
C ASP A 228 -6.16 18.07 11.60
N GLN A 229 -6.91 19.01 11.06
CA GLN A 229 -7.06 20.35 11.66
C GLN A 229 -7.94 20.37 12.92
N GLU A 230 -8.81 19.36 13.08
CA GLU A 230 -9.84 19.31 14.13
C GLU A 230 -9.59 18.20 15.13
N LYS A 231 -8.93 17.09 14.70
CA LYS A 231 -8.83 15.86 15.47
C LYS A 231 -7.40 15.35 15.55
N GLU A 232 -7.12 14.82 16.71
CA GLU A 232 -5.92 14.04 17.02
C GLU A 232 -6.37 12.72 17.64
N LEU A 233 -6.14 11.60 16.94
CA LEU A 233 -6.64 10.29 17.35
C LEU A 233 -5.48 9.31 17.47
N PHE A 234 -5.61 8.41 18.42
CA PHE A 234 -4.79 7.20 18.51
C PHE A 234 -5.69 5.97 18.44
N THR A 235 -5.37 5.07 17.55
CA THR A 235 -6.05 3.78 17.41
C THR A 235 -5.07 2.68 17.79
N PRO A 236 -5.28 1.95 18.90
CA PRO A 236 -4.40 0.85 19.28
C PRO A 236 -4.47 -0.29 18.27
N ALA A 237 -3.37 -1.01 18.10
CA ALA A 237 -3.36 -2.20 17.24
C ALA A 237 -4.19 -3.33 17.86
N ASN A 238 -4.77 -4.16 17.00
CA ASN A 238 -5.39 -5.40 17.40
C ASN A 238 -4.31 -6.40 17.87
N LYS A 239 -4.50 -7.01 19.02
CA LYS A 239 -3.57 -8.02 19.55
C LYS A 239 -3.68 -9.29 18.70
N VAL A 240 -2.68 -9.58 17.91
CA VAL A 240 -2.59 -10.77 17.06
C VAL A 240 -1.23 -11.44 17.26
N LYS A 241 -1.14 -12.74 16.93
CA LYS A 241 0.14 -13.42 16.82
C LYS A 241 0.67 -13.21 15.42
N ALA A 242 1.60 -12.29 15.24
CA ALA A 242 2.22 -12.03 13.95
C ALA A 242 3.02 -13.26 13.48
N VAL A 243 2.87 -13.56 12.18
CA VAL A 243 3.59 -14.60 11.43
C VAL A 243 4.49 -13.95 10.37
N ASP A 244 3.93 -12.98 9.64
CA ASP A 244 4.59 -12.25 8.58
C ASP A 244 3.91 -10.89 8.41
N THR A 245 4.67 -9.81 8.50
CA THR A 245 4.14 -8.45 8.40
C THR A 245 4.07 -7.91 6.97
N THR A 246 4.45 -8.73 5.99
CA THR A 246 4.37 -8.40 4.57
C THR A 246 2.93 -8.01 4.21
N ALA A 247 2.78 -6.92 3.47
CA ALA A 247 1.49 -6.36 3.06
C ALA A 247 0.52 -5.92 4.19
N ALA A 248 0.91 -5.93 5.49
CA ALA A 248 0.04 -5.41 6.56
C ALA A 248 -0.28 -3.92 6.35
N GLY A 249 0.70 -3.12 5.93
CA GLY A 249 0.51 -1.71 5.55
C GLY A 249 -0.38 -1.55 4.30
N ASP A 250 -0.25 -2.45 3.31
CA ASP A 250 -1.10 -2.43 2.11
C ASP A 250 -2.55 -2.80 2.45
N ALA A 251 -2.74 -3.79 3.34
CA ALA A 251 -4.06 -4.16 3.87
C ALA A 251 -4.72 -2.98 4.61
N PHE A 252 -3.93 -2.27 5.44
CA PHE A 252 -4.38 -1.06 6.12
C PHE A 252 -4.81 0.01 5.10
N CYS A 253 -3.97 0.35 4.12
CA CYS A 253 -4.27 1.38 3.11
C CYS A 253 -5.51 1.05 2.29
N GLY A 254 -5.65 -0.19 1.80
CA GLY A 254 -6.80 -0.63 1.01
C GLY A 254 -8.11 -0.62 1.80
N ALA A 255 -8.08 -1.13 3.04
CA ALA A 255 -9.25 -1.12 3.92
C ALA A 255 -9.64 0.31 4.34
N PHE A 256 -8.66 1.18 4.65
CA PHE A 256 -8.90 2.58 4.95
C PHE A 256 -9.57 3.30 3.77
N ALA A 257 -9.02 3.12 2.56
CA ALA A 257 -9.58 3.68 1.33
C ALA A 257 -11.03 3.21 1.10
N THR A 258 -11.32 1.93 1.36
CA THR A 258 -12.66 1.37 1.29
C THR A 258 -13.62 2.07 2.24
N ALA A 259 -13.28 2.16 3.52
CA ALA A 259 -14.16 2.79 4.53
C ALA A 259 -14.40 4.27 4.21
N ILE A 260 -13.38 5.01 3.78
CA ILE A 260 -13.53 6.42 3.37
C ILE A 260 -14.37 6.53 2.10
N SER A 261 -14.23 5.61 1.13
CA SER A 261 -15.07 5.61 -0.08
C SER A 261 -16.55 5.42 0.24
N GLU A 262 -16.86 4.75 1.33
CA GLU A 262 -18.22 4.55 1.86
C GLU A 262 -18.70 5.70 2.76
N ASN A 263 -17.97 6.81 2.85
CA ASN A 263 -18.26 7.95 3.73
C ASN A 263 -18.34 7.57 5.22
N LYS A 264 -17.61 6.55 5.65
CA LYS A 264 -17.54 6.22 7.09
C LYS A 264 -16.74 7.28 7.85
N PRO A 265 -17.06 7.55 9.12
CA PRO A 265 -16.24 8.41 9.98
C PRO A 265 -14.80 7.92 10.04
N VAL A 266 -13.83 8.85 10.21
CA VAL A 266 -12.40 8.51 10.24
C VAL A 266 -12.06 7.54 11.37
N GLU A 267 -12.74 7.65 12.51
CA GLU A 267 -12.57 6.75 13.65
C GLU A 267 -12.93 5.30 13.28
N TYR A 268 -14.00 5.12 12.53
CA TYR A 268 -14.38 3.81 11.99
C TYR A 268 -13.34 3.32 11.00
N ALA A 269 -12.92 4.18 10.04
CA ALA A 269 -11.98 3.82 9.00
C ALA A 269 -10.63 3.38 9.59
N LEU A 270 -10.13 4.06 10.63
CA LEU A 270 -8.88 3.70 11.32
C LEU A 270 -8.97 2.34 12.02
N LYS A 271 -10.05 2.06 12.74
CA LYS A 271 -10.27 0.77 13.38
C LYS A 271 -10.40 -0.36 12.36
N PHE A 272 -11.18 -0.14 11.29
CA PHE A 272 -11.37 -1.11 10.20
C PHE A 272 -10.06 -1.43 9.48
N ALA A 273 -9.25 -0.40 9.19
CA ALA A 273 -7.93 -0.55 8.59
C ALA A 273 -6.93 -1.26 9.54
N SER A 274 -6.96 -0.93 10.83
CA SER A 274 -6.15 -1.61 11.85
C SER A 274 -6.47 -3.10 11.95
N ALA A 275 -7.75 -3.46 11.88
CA ALA A 275 -8.18 -4.87 11.85
C ALA A 275 -7.66 -5.58 10.59
N ALA A 276 -7.74 -4.94 9.41
CA ALA A 276 -7.23 -5.50 8.17
C ALA A 276 -5.70 -5.73 8.22
N GLY A 277 -4.94 -4.74 8.66
CA GLY A 277 -3.47 -4.85 8.82
C GLY A 277 -3.08 -5.92 9.85
N GLY A 278 -3.78 -5.98 10.98
CA GLY A 278 -3.57 -7.01 12.00
C GLY A 278 -3.84 -8.42 11.48
N LEU A 279 -4.94 -8.64 10.75
CA LEU A 279 -5.26 -9.93 10.13
C LEU A 279 -4.23 -10.34 9.08
N ALA A 280 -3.80 -9.40 8.23
CA ALA A 280 -2.75 -9.68 7.25
C ALA A 280 -1.46 -10.15 7.94
N ALA A 281 -1.07 -9.54 9.05
CA ALA A 281 0.13 -9.94 9.79
C ALA A 281 0.06 -11.38 10.37
N THR A 282 -1.11 -12.03 10.44
CA THR A 282 -1.26 -13.40 10.94
C THR A 282 -0.97 -14.49 9.91
N LYS A 283 -0.80 -14.14 8.64
CA LYS A 283 -0.63 -15.09 7.53
C LYS A 283 0.65 -14.77 6.76
N ALA A 284 1.29 -15.76 6.17
CA ALA A 284 2.48 -15.57 5.35
C ALA A 284 2.15 -15.09 3.93
N GLY A 285 3.04 -14.25 3.37
CA GLY A 285 3.00 -13.73 2.01
C GLY A 285 2.13 -12.48 1.86
N ALA A 286 2.27 -11.77 0.73
CA ALA A 286 1.53 -10.53 0.47
C ALA A 286 0.05 -10.79 0.18
N VAL A 287 -0.29 -11.07 -1.08
CA VAL A 287 -1.69 -11.28 -1.50
C VAL A 287 -2.42 -12.40 -0.73
N PRO A 288 -1.78 -13.55 -0.40
CA PRO A 288 -2.44 -14.60 0.38
C PRO A 288 -2.85 -14.15 1.79
N SER A 289 -2.17 -13.18 2.37
CA SER A 289 -2.47 -12.69 3.73
C SER A 289 -3.66 -11.73 3.80
N LEU A 290 -4.00 -11.05 2.70
CA LEU A 290 -5.02 -10.01 2.67
C LEU A 290 -6.39 -10.56 3.09
N PRO A 291 -7.03 -9.98 4.12
CA PRO A 291 -8.28 -10.47 4.65
C PRO A 291 -9.48 -10.08 3.78
N THR A 292 -10.55 -10.86 3.91
CA THR A 292 -11.89 -10.54 3.37
C THR A 292 -12.62 -9.54 4.27
N GLN A 293 -13.64 -8.88 3.75
CA GLN A 293 -14.49 -7.97 4.51
C GLN A 293 -15.13 -8.67 5.74
N GLN A 294 -15.54 -9.93 5.58
CA GLN A 294 -16.14 -10.70 6.67
C GLN A 294 -15.15 -10.95 7.81
N GLU A 295 -13.90 -11.31 7.49
CA GLU A 295 -12.82 -11.47 8.48
C GLU A 295 -12.56 -10.15 9.21
N ILE A 296 -12.46 -9.02 8.47
CA ILE A 296 -12.23 -7.70 9.04
C ILE A 296 -13.38 -7.32 10.00
N LEU A 297 -14.63 -7.46 9.57
CA LEU A 297 -15.81 -7.15 10.40
C LEU A 297 -15.88 -8.04 11.63
N SER A 298 -15.53 -9.33 11.53
CA SER A 298 -15.51 -10.24 12.68
C SER A 298 -14.49 -9.81 13.75
N MET A 299 -13.31 -9.35 13.34
CA MET A 299 -12.32 -8.80 14.27
C MET A 299 -12.77 -7.46 14.85
N PHE A 300 -13.36 -6.60 14.02
CA PHE A 300 -13.84 -5.28 14.40
C PHE A 300 -14.91 -5.34 15.51
N THR A 301 -15.89 -6.24 15.38
CA THR A 301 -16.99 -6.40 16.36
C THR A 301 -16.57 -7.10 17.65
N SER A 302 -15.45 -7.79 17.68
CA SER A 302 -14.93 -8.42 18.90
C SER A 302 -14.24 -7.44 19.86
N LEU A 303 -14.16 -6.16 19.48
CA LEU A 303 -13.47 -5.10 20.24
C LEU A 303 -14.42 -4.13 20.97
N ASP A 304 -15.74 -4.24 20.70
CA ASP A 304 -16.80 -3.54 21.41
C ASP A 304 -17.32 -4.41 22.58
#